data_967c516095e65b42d0377384b3f2cf31
#
_entry.id   967c516095e65b42d0377384b3f2cf31
#
_cell.length_a   1.000
_cell.length_b   1.000
_cell.length_c   1.000
_cell.angle_alpha   90.00
_cell.angle_beta   90.00
_cell.angle_gamma   90.00
#
_symmetry.space_group_name_H-M   'P 1'
#
loop_
_entity.id
_entity.type
_entity.pdbx_description
1 polymer ?
#
loop_
_entity_poly.entity_id
_entity_poly.type
_entity_poly.pdbx_seq_one_letter_code
_entity_poly.pdbx_strand_id
1 'polypeptide(L)'
;TLFRRCLRSKPISFNDYEYHEILTIYDWERCVKKYFTYTNLPWLSKYNALIKDIYELYNDIPFHNQKHVYDVFQLGVCLLVHNRDFLKSLTDTQKFTYCIALLCHDLDHKGQTNAEIKEQGNIHEYDYEYKEDEFYGLDREYVQRQSSYESLSSLCSASSYNERHHITCANRLLRKHKITYDEELFMKLISYTDLVVHN
;
A
#
# COMPACT_ATOMS: atom_id res chain seq x y z
N THR A 1 7.47 -19.76 24.34
CA THR A 1 8.33 -18.83 25.12
C THR A 1 8.73 -17.60 24.31
N LEU A 2 8.73 -17.64 22.97
CA LEU A 2 8.88 -16.46 22.11
C LEU A 2 7.66 -15.52 22.20
N PHE A 3 6.46 -16.06 22.31
CA PHE A 3 5.21 -15.30 22.44
C PHE A 3 5.18 -14.40 23.70
N ARG A 4 5.77 -14.83 24.79
CA ARG A 4 5.89 -14.01 26.02
C ARG A 4 6.94 -12.89 25.93
N ARG A 5 7.89 -12.95 24.97
CA ARG A 5 8.86 -11.89 24.75
C ARG A 5 8.28 -10.73 23.91
N CYS A 6 7.38 -11.02 22.96
CA CYS A 6 6.67 -9.98 22.21
C CYS A 6 5.73 -9.13 23.08
N LEU A 7 5.12 -9.72 24.11
CA LEU A 7 4.25 -8.99 25.04
C LEU A 7 5.00 -8.07 26.03
N ARG A 8 6.34 -8.11 26.04
CA ARG A 8 7.21 -7.25 26.85
C ARG A 8 8.02 -6.24 26.01
N SER A 9 7.81 -6.20 24.70
CA SER A 9 8.38 -5.11 23.90
C SER A 9 7.78 -3.79 24.39
N LYS A 10 8.62 -2.84 24.73
CA LYS A 10 8.19 -1.46 25.01
C LYS A 10 7.23 -1.03 23.91
N PRO A 11 6.14 -0.33 24.22
CA PRO A 11 5.30 0.25 23.19
C PRO A 11 6.20 1.06 22.27
N ILE A 12 5.99 0.97 20.95
CA ILE A 12 6.67 1.84 20.00
C ILE A 12 6.43 3.26 20.50
N SER A 13 7.49 3.98 20.81
CA SER A 13 7.42 5.39 21.11
C SER A 13 7.66 6.15 19.81
N PHE A 14 7.10 7.36 19.67
CA PHE A 14 7.47 8.25 18.57
C PHE A 14 8.97 8.58 18.57
N ASN A 15 9.67 8.33 19.69
CA ASN A 15 11.12 8.45 19.81
C ASN A 15 11.88 7.24 19.26
N ASP A 16 11.18 6.12 18.97
CA ASP A 16 11.75 4.93 18.34
C ASP A 16 11.64 5.03 16.79
N TYR A 17 11.25 6.20 16.27
CA TYR A 17 11.27 6.50 14.86
C TYR A 17 12.73 6.45 14.37
N GLU A 18 13.09 5.33 13.77
CA GLU A 18 14.42 5.12 13.23
C GLU A 18 14.49 5.77 11.85
N TYR A 19 15.22 6.88 11.74
CA TYR A 19 15.55 7.44 10.43
C TYR A 19 16.59 6.53 9.78
N HIS A 20 16.14 5.67 8.88
CA HIS A 20 17.05 4.78 8.19
C HIS A 20 17.60 5.43 6.92
N GLU A 21 18.91 5.55 6.85
CA GLU A 21 19.59 5.68 5.57
C GLU A 21 19.31 4.42 4.76
N ILE A 22 19.04 4.58 3.50
CA ILE A 22 18.56 3.64 2.52
C ILE A 22 18.74 2.20 2.84
N LEU A 23 17.61 1.63 2.99
CA LEU A 23 17.43 0.23 3.22
C LEU A 23 17.67 -0.51 1.90
N THR A 24 18.54 -1.51 1.97
CA THR A 24 18.51 -2.57 0.97
C THR A 24 17.14 -3.26 1.05
N ILE A 25 16.76 -3.98 -0.01
CA ILE A 25 15.53 -4.78 0.01
C ILE A 25 15.41 -5.70 1.23
N TYR A 26 16.54 -6.25 1.70
CA TYR A 26 16.58 -7.13 2.88
C TYR A 26 16.29 -6.37 4.18
N ASP A 27 16.80 -5.15 4.29
CA ASP A 27 16.53 -4.29 5.44
C ASP A 27 15.07 -3.88 5.45
N TRP A 28 14.53 -3.53 4.29
CA TRP A 28 13.13 -3.14 4.12
C TRP A 28 12.17 -4.28 4.51
N GLU A 29 12.41 -5.50 4.00
CA GLU A 29 11.64 -6.69 4.38
C GLU A 29 11.69 -6.93 5.90
N ARG A 30 12.89 -6.87 6.49
CA ARG A 30 13.09 -7.04 7.93
C ARG A 30 12.32 -6.02 8.73
N CYS A 31 12.37 -4.76 8.32
CA CYS A 31 11.70 -3.66 9.00
C CYS A 31 10.18 -3.76 8.87
N VAL A 32 9.65 -4.02 7.67
CA VAL A 32 8.22 -4.23 7.47
C VAL A 32 7.72 -5.39 8.33
N LYS A 33 8.44 -6.50 8.35
CA LYS A 33 8.13 -7.67 9.20
C LYS A 33 8.12 -7.32 10.69
N LYS A 34 9.07 -6.52 11.16
CA LYS A 34 9.12 -6.02 12.54
C LYS A 34 7.85 -5.25 12.88
N TYR A 35 7.42 -4.31 12.01
CA TYR A 35 6.22 -3.49 12.25
C TYR A 35 4.92 -4.31 12.20
N PHE A 36 4.84 -5.33 11.35
CA PHE A 36 3.71 -6.26 11.35
C PHE A 36 3.52 -6.95 12.71
N THR A 37 4.61 -7.29 13.41
CA THR A 37 4.50 -7.91 14.76
C THR A 37 3.85 -6.99 15.78
N TYR A 38 3.96 -5.67 15.62
CA TYR A 38 3.34 -4.72 16.54
C TYR A 38 1.82 -4.64 16.37
N THR A 39 1.30 -4.96 15.21
CA THR A 39 -0.14 -5.06 14.96
C THR A 39 -0.73 -6.42 15.37
N ASN A 40 0.10 -7.33 15.88
CA ASN A 40 -0.24 -8.74 16.18
C ASN A 40 -0.65 -9.55 14.94
N LEU A 41 -0.24 -9.15 13.76
CA LEU A 41 -0.49 -9.90 12.53
C LEU A 41 0.57 -11.00 12.36
N PRO A 42 0.16 -12.21 11.94
CA PRO A 42 1.09 -13.27 11.60
C PRO A 42 1.83 -12.94 10.32
N TRP A 43 3.14 -13.18 10.29
CA TRP A 43 3.91 -13.11 9.06
C TRP A 43 3.80 -14.41 8.27
N LEU A 44 3.24 -14.35 7.08
CA LEU A 44 3.13 -15.50 6.17
C LEU A 44 4.27 -15.46 5.15
N SER A 45 4.78 -16.64 4.75
CA SER A 45 5.89 -16.76 3.81
C SER A 45 5.62 -16.09 2.46
N LYS A 46 4.35 -16.09 2.01
CA LYS A 46 3.95 -15.41 0.77
C LYS A 46 4.15 -13.88 0.79
N TYR A 47 4.24 -13.28 1.99
CA TYR A 47 4.48 -11.84 2.11
C TYR A 47 5.91 -11.45 1.72
N ASN A 48 6.90 -12.34 1.82
CA ASN A 48 8.27 -12.02 1.42
C ASN A 48 8.34 -11.63 -0.05
N ALA A 49 7.73 -12.42 -0.93
CA ALA A 49 7.70 -12.11 -2.36
C ALA A 49 6.88 -10.85 -2.68
N LEU A 50 5.73 -10.67 -1.99
CA LEU A 50 4.92 -9.46 -2.13
C LEU A 50 5.70 -8.20 -1.75
N ILE A 51 6.35 -8.21 -0.58
CA ILE A 51 7.11 -7.05 -0.08
C ILE A 51 8.29 -6.72 -1.00
N LYS A 52 8.92 -7.74 -1.56
CA LYS A 52 9.97 -7.57 -2.56
C LYS A 52 9.43 -6.88 -3.82
N ASP A 53 8.34 -7.37 -4.37
CA ASP A 53 7.73 -6.81 -5.58
C ASP A 53 7.23 -5.36 -5.34
N ILE A 54 6.69 -5.06 -4.15
CA ILE A 54 6.33 -3.70 -3.75
C ILE A 54 7.56 -2.79 -3.77
N TYR A 55 8.67 -3.22 -3.16
CA TYR A 55 9.91 -2.46 -3.14
C TYR A 55 10.45 -2.17 -4.53
N GLU A 56 10.44 -3.16 -5.43
CA GLU A 56 10.97 -3.07 -6.79
C GLU A 56 10.12 -2.17 -7.71
N LEU A 57 8.83 -1.96 -7.37
CA LEU A 57 7.94 -1.08 -8.13
C LEU A 57 8.05 0.40 -7.76
N TYR A 58 8.77 0.75 -6.70
CA TYR A 58 9.05 2.15 -6.40
C TYR A 58 10.18 2.68 -7.27
N ASN A 59 9.94 3.81 -7.93
CA ASN A 59 10.90 4.46 -8.80
C ASN A 59 11.96 5.24 -8.01
N ASP A 60 13.15 5.38 -8.58
CA ASP A 60 14.22 6.24 -8.03
C ASP A 60 13.95 7.70 -8.42
N ILE A 61 13.04 8.32 -7.70
CA ILE A 61 12.62 9.71 -7.86
C ILE A 61 12.85 10.49 -6.55
N PRO A 62 12.91 11.83 -6.58
CA PRO A 62 13.35 12.62 -5.44
C PRO A 62 12.51 12.43 -4.16
N PHE A 63 11.20 12.19 -4.27
CA PHE A 63 10.32 12.17 -3.09
C PHE A 63 9.53 10.86 -2.95
N HIS A 64 8.67 10.48 -3.91
CA HIS A 64 7.77 9.30 -3.81
C HIS A 64 8.54 7.99 -4.11
N ASN A 65 9.52 7.68 -3.27
CA ASN A 65 10.43 6.54 -3.38
C ASN A 65 10.36 5.62 -2.16
N GLN A 66 11.21 4.60 -2.11
CA GLN A 66 11.23 3.60 -1.03
C GLN A 66 11.43 4.21 0.37
N LYS A 67 12.14 5.33 0.49
CA LYS A 67 12.35 6.00 1.79
C LYS A 67 11.06 6.64 2.26
N HIS A 68 10.41 7.41 1.40
CA HIS A 68 9.15 8.06 1.71
C HIS A 68 8.10 7.06 2.16
N VAL A 69 7.88 6.00 1.39
CA VAL A 69 6.87 5.01 1.75
C VAL A 69 7.21 4.29 3.05
N TYR A 70 8.49 4.06 3.32
CA TYR A 70 8.88 3.45 4.58
C TYR A 70 8.60 4.38 5.77
N ASP A 71 8.84 5.67 5.63
CA ASP A 71 8.53 6.67 6.66
C ASP A 71 7.04 6.76 6.92
N VAL A 72 6.22 6.80 5.86
CA VAL A 72 4.75 6.79 5.98
C VAL A 72 4.26 5.50 6.63
N PHE A 73 4.82 4.35 6.25
CA PHE A 73 4.49 3.06 6.83
C PHE A 73 4.81 3.01 8.32
N GLN A 74 6.02 3.42 8.73
CA GLN A 74 6.39 3.48 10.15
C GLN A 74 5.42 4.35 10.94
N LEU A 75 5.18 5.58 10.47
CA LEU A 75 4.32 6.54 11.16
C LEU A 75 2.89 5.98 11.27
N GLY A 76 2.34 5.45 10.17
CA GLY A 76 0.99 4.89 10.15
C GLY A 76 0.83 3.72 11.12
N VAL A 77 1.78 2.78 11.15
CA VAL A 77 1.76 1.66 12.12
C VAL A 77 1.92 2.16 13.55
N CYS A 78 2.79 3.15 13.80
CA CYS A 78 2.92 3.75 15.13
C CYS A 78 1.59 4.38 15.61
N LEU A 79 0.92 5.15 14.75
CA LEU A 79 -0.38 5.74 15.07
C LEU A 79 -1.44 4.68 15.39
N LEU A 80 -1.48 3.62 14.58
CA LEU A 80 -2.40 2.49 14.81
C LEU A 80 -2.16 1.81 16.15
N VAL A 81 -0.89 1.52 16.47
CA VAL A 81 -0.51 0.80 17.70
C VAL A 81 -0.70 1.67 18.94
N HIS A 82 -0.51 2.98 18.86
CA HIS A 82 -0.79 3.90 19.96
C HIS A 82 -2.27 4.02 20.26
N ASN A 83 -3.14 3.90 19.26
CA ASN A 83 -4.58 3.87 19.45
C ASN A 83 -5.05 2.44 19.72
N ARG A 84 -4.74 1.93 20.92
CA ARG A 84 -4.96 0.53 21.31
C ARG A 84 -6.41 0.06 21.18
N ASP A 85 -7.36 0.93 21.48
CA ASP A 85 -8.76 0.54 21.46
C ASP A 85 -9.26 0.46 20.02
N PHE A 86 -8.81 1.36 19.16
CA PHE A 86 -9.06 1.27 17.73
C PHE A 86 -8.38 0.02 17.12
N LEU A 87 -7.11 -0.24 17.45
CA LEU A 87 -6.41 -1.43 16.98
C LEU A 87 -7.14 -2.73 17.36
N LYS A 88 -7.71 -2.80 18.57
CA LYS A 88 -8.47 -3.96 19.04
C LYS A 88 -9.82 -4.12 18.35
N SER A 89 -10.42 -3.04 17.89
CA SER A 89 -11.70 -3.08 17.17
C SER A 89 -11.57 -3.58 15.74
N LEU A 90 -10.36 -3.55 15.18
CA LEU A 90 -10.10 -4.00 13.81
C LEU A 90 -9.93 -5.52 13.73
N THR A 91 -10.50 -6.11 12.68
CA THR A 91 -10.20 -7.49 12.28
C THR A 91 -8.76 -7.60 11.78
N ASP A 92 -8.22 -8.81 11.74
CA ASP A 92 -6.86 -9.02 11.20
C ASP A 92 -6.78 -8.68 9.71
N THR A 93 -7.87 -8.90 8.94
CA THR A 93 -7.95 -8.46 7.55
C THR A 93 -7.86 -6.94 7.43
N GLN A 94 -8.57 -6.18 8.25
CA GLN A 94 -8.53 -4.72 8.25
C GLN A 94 -7.14 -4.17 8.66
N LYS A 95 -6.53 -4.75 9.70
CA LYS A 95 -5.15 -4.38 10.09
C LYS A 95 -4.16 -4.64 8.96
N PHE A 96 -4.27 -5.80 8.33
CA PHE A 96 -3.43 -6.17 7.19
C PHE A 96 -3.65 -5.19 6.02
N THR A 97 -4.91 -4.94 5.67
CA THR A 97 -5.29 -3.99 4.61
C THR A 97 -4.72 -2.61 4.86
N TYR A 98 -4.82 -2.11 6.09
CA TYR A 98 -4.22 -0.84 6.48
C TYR A 98 -2.71 -0.82 6.26
N CYS A 99 -1.99 -1.84 6.74
CA CYS A 99 -0.54 -1.95 6.57
C CYS A 99 -0.12 -1.99 5.09
N ILE A 100 -0.84 -2.75 4.26
CA ILE A 100 -0.55 -2.85 2.83
C ILE A 100 -0.92 -1.57 2.08
N ALA A 101 -1.98 -0.89 2.46
CA ALA A 101 -2.33 0.40 1.88
C ALA A 101 -1.22 1.44 2.13
N LEU A 102 -0.66 1.50 3.33
CA LEU A 102 0.49 2.36 3.63
C LEU A 102 1.73 2.04 2.77
N LEU A 103 1.95 0.74 2.46
CA LEU A 103 3.08 0.32 1.63
C LEU A 103 2.85 0.54 0.13
N CYS A 104 1.62 0.73 -0.31
CA CYS A 104 1.25 0.83 -1.72
C CYS A 104 0.70 2.20 -2.13
N HIS A 105 0.61 3.18 -1.21
CA HIS A 105 -0.11 4.43 -1.47
C HIS A 105 0.48 5.27 -2.63
N ASP A 106 1.78 5.15 -2.88
CA ASP A 106 2.51 5.82 -3.97
C ASP A 106 3.18 4.83 -4.93
N LEU A 107 2.64 3.61 -5.03
CA LEU A 107 3.26 2.54 -5.82
C LEU A 107 3.37 2.93 -7.29
N ASP A 108 4.59 2.82 -7.85
CA ASP A 108 4.92 3.18 -9.23
C ASP A 108 4.67 4.67 -9.57
N HIS A 109 4.81 5.58 -8.60
CA HIS A 109 4.71 7.02 -8.85
C HIS A 109 5.78 7.50 -9.83
N LYS A 110 5.37 8.25 -10.87
CA LYS A 110 6.27 8.71 -11.95
C LYS A 110 6.90 10.08 -11.70
N GLY A 111 6.73 10.65 -10.52
CA GLY A 111 7.27 11.96 -10.16
C GLY A 111 6.47 13.16 -10.67
N GLN A 112 5.26 12.94 -11.17
CA GLN A 112 4.37 13.97 -11.70
C GLN A 112 3.17 14.18 -10.77
N THR A 113 2.73 15.41 -10.63
CA THR A 113 1.48 15.74 -9.93
C THR A 113 0.27 15.44 -10.81
N ASN A 114 -0.90 15.29 -10.23
CA ASN A 114 -2.16 15.13 -10.97
C ASN A 114 -2.42 16.29 -11.95
N ALA A 115 -2.00 17.51 -11.59
CA ALA A 115 -2.11 18.69 -12.46
C ALA A 115 -1.19 18.58 -13.67
N GLU A 116 0.07 18.20 -13.48
CA GLU A 116 1.03 18.00 -14.58
C GLU A 116 0.61 16.90 -15.54
N ILE A 117 0.09 15.79 -15.03
CA ILE A 117 -0.44 14.69 -15.85
C ILE A 117 -1.58 15.20 -16.75
N LYS A 118 -2.48 15.99 -16.19
CA LYS A 118 -3.60 16.58 -16.91
C LYS A 118 -3.14 17.55 -18.00
N GLU A 119 -2.21 18.45 -17.67
CA GLU A 119 -1.69 19.46 -18.60
C GLU A 119 -0.92 18.85 -19.77
N GLN A 120 -0.17 17.77 -19.52
CA GLN A 120 0.62 17.09 -20.56
C GLN A 120 -0.22 16.17 -21.45
N GLY A 121 -1.48 15.93 -21.11
CA GLY A 121 -2.35 15.03 -21.85
C GLY A 121 -1.94 13.56 -21.78
N ASN A 122 -1.03 13.20 -20.87
CA ASN A 122 -0.52 11.84 -20.67
C ASN A 122 -1.50 10.95 -19.90
N ILE A 123 -2.77 11.31 -19.90
CA ILE A 123 -3.86 10.61 -19.19
C ILE A 123 -3.88 9.12 -19.54
N HIS A 124 -3.56 8.79 -20.81
CA HIS A 124 -3.54 7.39 -21.29
C HIS A 124 -2.50 6.50 -20.61
N GLU A 125 -1.44 7.07 -20.02
CA GLU A 125 -0.46 6.31 -19.23
C GLU A 125 -1.00 5.92 -17.84
N TYR A 126 -2.03 6.62 -17.39
CA TYR A 126 -2.67 6.46 -16.10
C TYR A 126 -4.11 5.89 -16.20
N ASP A 127 -4.76 6.06 -17.35
CA ASP A 127 -6.03 5.38 -17.69
C ASP A 127 -5.69 4.00 -18.28
N TYR A 128 -5.42 3.06 -17.40
CA TYR A 128 -5.36 1.66 -17.80
C TYR A 128 -6.76 1.16 -18.14
N GLU A 129 -7.18 1.35 -19.39
CA GLU A 129 -8.11 0.39 -19.97
C GLU A 129 -7.48 -0.99 -19.78
N TYR A 130 -8.22 -1.89 -19.16
CA TYR A 130 -7.87 -3.29 -19.00
C TYR A 130 -7.56 -3.90 -20.36
N LYS A 131 -6.33 -3.79 -20.82
CA LYS A 131 -5.80 -4.71 -21.82
C LYS A 131 -5.40 -5.96 -21.06
N GLU A 132 -6.35 -6.86 -21.00
CA GLU A 132 -6.34 -8.09 -20.20
C GLU A 132 -5.21 -9.05 -20.50
N ASP A 133 -4.49 -8.91 -21.62
CA ASP A 133 -3.83 -10.02 -22.27
C ASP A 133 -2.30 -10.03 -22.16
N GLU A 134 -1.63 -8.97 -21.70
CA GLU A 134 -0.17 -8.92 -21.89
C GLU A 134 0.70 -9.20 -20.66
N PHE A 135 0.17 -9.18 -19.42
CA PHE A 135 1.15 -9.16 -18.32
C PHE A 135 1.17 -10.37 -17.37
N TYR A 136 0.13 -11.19 -17.22
CA TYR A 136 0.17 -12.27 -16.21
C TYR A 136 -0.62 -13.55 -16.48
N GLY A 137 -1.12 -13.83 -17.66
CA GLY A 137 -1.79 -15.13 -17.94
C GLY A 137 -2.95 -15.46 -16.98
N LEU A 138 -3.72 -14.47 -16.55
CA LEU A 138 -4.82 -14.65 -15.61
C LEU A 138 -6.11 -15.02 -16.33
N ASP A 139 -6.79 -16.01 -15.76
CA ASP A 139 -7.97 -16.72 -16.28
C ASP A 139 -9.14 -15.77 -16.62
N ARG A 140 -9.83 -16.03 -17.74
CA ARG A 140 -10.98 -15.28 -18.25
C ARG A 140 -12.19 -15.18 -17.29
N GLU A 141 -12.26 -16.02 -16.27
CA GLU A 141 -13.34 -16.00 -15.27
C GLU A 141 -13.30 -14.73 -14.38
N TYR A 142 -12.20 -13.99 -14.43
CA TYR A 142 -11.98 -12.80 -13.60
C TYR A 142 -12.55 -11.51 -14.19
N VAL A 143 -12.85 -11.49 -15.49
CA VAL A 143 -13.33 -10.31 -16.24
C VAL A 143 -14.74 -9.88 -15.82
N GLN A 144 -15.53 -10.77 -15.27
CA GLN A 144 -16.93 -10.50 -14.88
C GLN A 144 -17.10 -9.70 -13.57
N ARG A 145 -16.02 -9.39 -12.84
CA ARG A 145 -16.10 -8.46 -11.71
C ARG A 145 -15.75 -7.02 -12.12
N GLN A 146 -16.53 -6.45 -13.03
CA GLN A 146 -16.56 -5.00 -13.32
C GLN A 146 -16.84 -4.11 -12.10
N SER A 147 -17.23 -4.69 -10.96
CA SER A 147 -17.62 -3.93 -9.77
C SER A 147 -16.48 -3.11 -9.16
N SER A 148 -15.21 -3.52 -9.31
CA SER A 148 -14.10 -2.79 -8.72
C SER A 148 -13.73 -1.51 -9.48
N TYR A 149 -13.91 -1.47 -10.81
CA TYR A 149 -13.64 -0.26 -11.60
C TYR A 149 -14.73 0.81 -11.42
N GLU A 150 -15.99 0.39 -11.38
CA GLU A 150 -17.11 1.29 -11.09
C GLU A 150 -17.01 1.87 -9.67
N SER A 151 -16.56 1.05 -8.69
CA SER A 151 -16.30 1.53 -7.34
C SER A 151 -15.08 2.46 -7.27
N LEU A 152 -14.04 2.25 -8.07
CA LEU A 152 -12.89 3.14 -8.15
C LEU A 152 -13.27 4.53 -8.69
N SER A 153 -14.06 4.57 -9.75
CA SER A 153 -14.54 5.84 -10.35
C SER A 153 -15.44 6.64 -9.40
N SER A 154 -16.08 5.97 -8.44
CA SER A 154 -16.90 6.63 -7.42
C SER A 154 -16.09 7.13 -6.21
N LEU A 155 -14.91 6.55 -5.96
CA LEU A 155 -14.07 6.86 -4.80
C LEU A 155 -12.99 7.91 -5.10
N CYS A 156 -12.43 7.88 -6.32
CA CYS A 156 -11.44 8.85 -6.76
C CYS A 156 -12.10 9.94 -7.61
N SER A 157 -11.63 11.18 -7.44
CA SER A 157 -12.04 12.25 -8.36
C SER A 157 -11.59 11.93 -9.79
N ALA A 158 -12.23 12.53 -10.79
CA ALA A 158 -11.83 12.37 -12.19
C ALA A 158 -10.38 12.86 -12.46
N SER A 159 -9.80 13.63 -11.55
CA SER A 159 -8.44 14.18 -11.63
C SER A 159 -7.43 13.47 -10.72
N SER A 160 -7.82 12.45 -9.97
CA SER A 160 -6.93 11.66 -9.08
C SER A 160 -6.19 10.57 -9.87
N TYR A 161 -5.37 10.97 -10.85
CA TYR A 161 -4.67 10.05 -11.75
C TYR A 161 -3.68 9.15 -11.03
N ASN A 162 -2.84 9.74 -10.16
CA ASN A 162 -1.85 9.01 -9.39
C ASN A 162 -2.49 7.97 -8.48
N GLU A 163 -3.50 8.35 -7.70
CA GLU A 163 -4.15 7.46 -6.74
C GLU A 163 -4.83 6.28 -7.45
N ARG A 164 -5.49 6.52 -8.59
CA ARG A 164 -6.06 5.43 -9.41
C ARG A 164 -4.98 4.50 -9.95
N HIS A 165 -3.85 5.07 -10.40
CA HIS A 165 -2.70 4.28 -10.85
C HIS A 165 -2.14 3.42 -9.72
N HIS A 166 -1.88 4.00 -8.54
CA HIS A 166 -1.35 3.27 -7.38
C HIS A 166 -2.27 2.12 -6.97
N ILE A 167 -3.60 2.36 -6.90
CA ILE A 167 -4.59 1.32 -6.61
C ILE A 167 -4.54 0.21 -7.66
N THR A 168 -4.46 0.56 -8.94
CA THR A 168 -4.42 -0.42 -10.04
C THR A 168 -3.17 -1.29 -9.97
N CYS A 169 -2.00 -0.67 -9.80
CA CYS A 169 -0.73 -1.39 -9.66
C CYS A 169 -0.73 -2.32 -8.44
N ALA A 170 -1.21 -1.82 -7.30
CA ALA A 170 -1.29 -2.57 -6.07
C ALA A 170 -2.26 -3.75 -6.18
N ASN A 171 -3.46 -3.55 -6.74
CA ASN A 171 -4.42 -4.63 -6.93
C ASN A 171 -3.88 -5.76 -7.81
N ARG A 172 -3.15 -5.43 -8.89
CA ARG A 172 -2.46 -6.44 -9.71
C ARG A 172 -1.46 -7.26 -8.90
N LEU A 173 -0.68 -6.58 -8.07
CA LEU A 173 0.32 -7.23 -7.22
C LEU A 173 -0.32 -8.13 -6.17
N LEU A 174 -1.32 -7.65 -5.46
CA LEU A 174 -2.04 -8.40 -4.43
C LEU A 174 -2.70 -9.65 -5.02
N ARG A 175 -3.26 -9.55 -6.22
CA ARG A 175 -3.83 -10.68 -6.96
C ARG A 175 -2.76 -11.69 -7.39
N LYS A 176 -1.64 -11.22 -7.97
CA LYS A 176 -0.48 -12.07 -8.33
C LYS A 176 -0.04 -12.94 -7.16
N HIS A 177 0.02 -12.37 -5.95
CA HIS A 177 0.43 -13.07 -4.74
C HIS A 177 -0.71 -13.77 -4.00
N LYS A 178 -1.94 -13.79 -4.56
CA LYS A 178 -3.13 -14.41 -3.96
C LYS A 178 -3.36 -13.93 -2.52
N ILE A 179 -3.30 -12.61 -2.35
CA ILE A 179 -3.49 -11.94 -1.07
C ILE A 179 -4.98 -11.68 -0.85
N THR A 180 -5.47 -12.03 0.33
CA THR A 180 -6.82 -11.66 0.79
C THR A 180 -6.72 -10.37 1.59
N TYR A 181 -7.51 -9.37 1.24
CA TYR A 181 -7.58 -8.05 1.87
C TYR A 181 -8.99 -7.48 1.72
N ASP A 182 -9.29 -6.41 2.44
CA ASP A 182 -10.53 -5.64 2.32
C ASP A 182 -10.35 -4.62 1.17
N GLU A 183 -10.86 -4.97 -0.01
CA GLU A 183 -10.64 -4.19 -1.23
C GLU A 183 -11.27 -2.79 -1.14
N GLU A 184 -12.46 -2.68 -0.54
CA GLU A 184 -13.14 -1.38 -0.36
C GLU A 184 -12.36 -0.47 0.59
N LEU A 185 -11.93 -1.01 1.74
CA LEU A 185 -11.10 -0.26 2.69
C LEU A 185 -9.76 0.15 2.05
N PHE A 186 -9.12 -0.75 1.30
CA PHE A 186 -7.86 -0.49 0.62
C PHE A 186 -7.96 0.69 -0.35
N MET A 187 -8.97 0.66 -1.22
CA MET A 187 -9.20 1.72 -2.19
C MET A 187 -9.49 3.07 -1.50
N LYS A 188 -10.32 3.07 -0.46
CA LYS A 188 -10.59 4.27 0.34
C LYS A 188 -9.32 4.86 0.96
N LEU A 189 -8.48 4.01 1.56
CA LEU A 189 -7.25 4.47 2.21
C LEU A 189 -6.30 5.16 1.23
N ILE A 190 -6.13 4.61 0.02
CA ILE A 190 -5.27 5.23 -0.99
C ILE A 190 -5.93 6.47 -1.61
N SER A 191 -7.22 6.42 -1.93
CA SER A 191 -7.89 7.60 -2.52
C SER A 191 -7.89 8.81 -1.59
N TYR A 192 -7.87 8.60 -0.27
CA TYR A 192 -7.76 9.69 0.71
C TYR A 192 -6.36 10.30 0.85
N THR A 193 -5.35 9.80 0.14
CA THR A 193 -4.05 10.47 0.05
C THR A 193 -4.06 11.63 -0.95
N ASP A 194 -5.07 11.73 -1.81
CA ASP A 194 -5.27 12.88 -2.71
C ASP A 194 -5.70 14.11 -1.90
N LEU A 195 -4.83 15.10 -1.83
CA LEU A 195 -5.07 16.34 -1.09
C LEU A 195 -6.18 17.20 -1.70
N VAL A 196 -6.53 16.98 -2.97
CA VAL A 196 -7.61 17.73 -3.66
C VAL A 196 -9.00 17.28 -3.21
N VAL A 197 -9.14 16.05 -2.74
CA VAL A 197 -10.42 15.51 -2.25
C VAL A 197 -10.81 16.12 -0.90
N HIS A 198 -9.88 16.75 -0.20
CA HIS A 198 -10.09 17.30 1.13
C HIS A 198 -10.34 18.82 1.18
N ASN A 199 -10.41 19.48 0.02
CA ASN A 199 -10.80 20.88 -0.14
C ASN A 199 -12.19 20.96 -0.79
#